data_cc7f15675d1bebb9dd53639722a30973
#
_entry.id   cc7f15675d1bebb9dd53639722a30973
#
_cell.length_a   1.000
_cell.length_b   1.000
_cell.length_c   1.000
_cell.angle_alpha   90.00
_cell.angle_beta   90.00
_cell.angle_gamma   90.00
#
_symmetry.space_group_name_H-M   'P 1'
#
loop_
_entity.id
_entity.type
_entity.pdbx_description
1 polymer ?
#
loop_
_entity_poly.entity_id
_entity_poly.type
_entity_poly.pdbx_seq_one_letter_code
_entity_poly.pdbx_strand_id
1 'polypeptide(L)'
;MRSSTKLSEHEILFEAANTLRMGRDLLYLVSSSGNYKAAKWLQSIRGSEYRVHTTEEIYRSSHIDSTVMALRPGLVMLNSKRVGPSNCPPIFEKWERLYFEDVAPTSQAELDFQNEVRDPSAMELAELGFDTNLTEMSSPWVGMNFLSIDPETVVVDERQTSLIRLLESHNFVVVPVRLRHIYTQGGGIHCATLDTVRDGELEDYFS
;
A
#
# COMPACT_ATOMS: atom_id res chain seq x y z
N MET A 1 -8.08 -20.04 -13.42
CA MET A 1 -7.54 -20.23 -12.05
C MET A 1 -6.13 -19.66 -12.05
N ARG A 2 -5.91 -18.46 -11.51
CA ARG A 2 -4.52 -17.96 -11.33
C ARG A 2 -3.87 -18.79 -10.25
N SER A 3 -2.84 -19.54 -10.59
CA SER A 3 -1.96 -20.20 -9.63
C SER A 3 -1.38 -19.08 -8.74
N SER A 4 -1.80 -19.00 -7.48
CA SER A 4 -1.11 -18.14 -6.53
C SER A 4 0.27 -18.76 -6.30
N THR A 5 1.28 -18.18 -6.93
CA THR A 5 2.67 -18.56 -6.65
C THR A 5 2.96 -18.14 -5.21
N LYS A 6 2.77 -19.07 -4.28
CA LYS A 6 3.19 -18.84 -2.89
C LYS A 6 4.71 -18.89 -2.88
N LEU A 7 5.33 -17.81 -2.42
CA LEU A 7 6.79 -17.75 -2.27
C LEU A 7 7.27 -18.86 -1.32
N SER A 8 8.40 -19.45 -1.66
CA SER A 8 9.03 -20.44 -0.79
C SER A 8 9.61 -19.77 0.47
N GLU A 9 9.73 -20.55 1.56
CA GLU A 9 10.39 -20.11 2.79
C GLU A 9 11.88 -20.50 2.83
N HIS A 10 12.48 -20.84 1.67
CA HIS A 10 13.90 -21.22 1.59
C HIS A 10 14.81 -20.00 1.72
N GLU A 11 14.41 -18.88 1.14
CA GLU A 11 15.17 -17.62 1.10
C GLU A 11 14.38 -16.49 1.78
N ILE A 12 15.09 -15.42 2.18
CA ILE A 12 14.48 -14.20 2.67
C ILE A 12 14.05 -13.39 1.45
N LEU A 13 12.73 -13.27 1.25
CA LEU A 13 12.15 -12.47 0.19
C LEU A 13 11.45 -11.27 0.84
N PHE A 14 12.13 -10.13 0.82
CA PHE A 14 11.70 -8.91 1.50
C PHE A 14 11.50 -7.77 0.51
N GLU A 15 10.37 -7.10 0.66
CA GLU A 15 10.09 -5.84 0.00
C GLU A 15 9.59 -4.81 1.01
N ALA A 16 10.22 -3.63 1.05
CA ALA A 16 9.92 -2.59 2.01
C ALA A 16 8.48 -2.05 1.87
N ALA A 17 7.97 -1.98 0.64
CA ALA A 17 6.60 -1.53 0.35
C ALA A 17 5.50 -2.47 0.86
N ASN A 18 5.86 -3.66 1.38
CA ASN A 18 4.96 -4.53 2.13
C ASN A 18 4.87 -4.17 3.60
N THR A 19 5.60 -3.14 4.06
CA THR A 19 5.68 -2.76 5.47
C THR A 19 4.98 -1.42 5.70
N LEU A 20 4.02 -1.40 6.62
CA LEU A 20 3.43 -0.19 7.17
C LEU A 20 3.99 0.05 8.56
N ARG A 21 4.64 1.20 8.77
CA ARG A 21 5.19 1.59 10.07
C ARG A 21 4.20 2.44 10.86
N MET A 22 3.98 2.07 12.11
CA MET A 22 3.13 2.77 13.07
C MET A 22 3.88 2.88 14.42
N GLY A 23 4.71 3.90 14.53
CA GLY A 23 5.63 4.02 15.65
C GLY A 23 6.59 2.82 15.69
N ARG A 24 6.59 2.08 16.81
CA ARG A 24 7.39 0.85 16.98
C ARG A 24 6.76 -0.41 16.38
N ASP A 25 5.54 -0.33 15.90
CA ASP A 25 4.86 -1.46 15.28
C ASP A 25 4.99 -1.42 13.76
N LEU A 26 5.38 -2.55 13.19
CA LEU A 26 5.53 -2.75 11.76
C LEU A 26 4.52 -3.81 11.31
N LEU A 27 3.50 -3.43 10.53
CA LEU A 27 2.61 -4.39 9.89
C LEU A 27 3.22 -4.81 8.56
N TYR A 28 3.56 -6.10 8.43
CA TYR A 28 4.18 -6.68 7.25
C TYR A 28 3.20 -7.57 6.49
N LEU A 29 2.98 -7.24 5.20
CA LEU A 29 2.17 -8.01 4.29
C LEU A 29 2.98 -9.20 3.73
N VAL A 30 2.57 -10.41 4.06
CA VAL A 30 3.02 -11.63 3.39
C VAL A 30 2.23 -11.79 2.09
N SER A 31 2.94 -11.77 0.95
CA SER A 31 2.33 -11.66 -0.37
C SER A 31 3.17 -12.32 -1.46
N SER A 32 2.97 -11.93 -2.72
CA SER A 32 3.78 -12.39 -3.85
C SER A 32 5.20 -11.85 -3.88
N SER A 33 5.53 -10.83 -3.08
CA SER A 33 6.86 -10.18 -3.02
C SER A 33 7.52 -10.20 -1.65
N GLY A 34 6.90 -10.87 -0.68
CA GLY A 34 7.47 -10.99 0.67
C GLY A 34 6.93 -12.19 1.44
N ASN A 35 7.80 -12.91 2.13
CA ASN A 35 7.44 -14.15 2.84
C ASN A 35 7.56 -14.03 4.38
N TYR A 36 7.10 -15.03 5.12
CA TYR A 36 7.23 -15.08 6.58
C TYR A 36 8.67 -15.08 7.07
N LYS A 37 9.60 -15.69 6.29
CA LYS A 37 11.02 -15.68 6.63
C LYS A 37 11.58 -14.25 6.63
N ALA A 38 11.11 -13.38 5.71
CA ALA A 38 11.46 -11.97 5.70
C ALA A 38 10.90 -11.22 6.92
N ALA A 39 9.67 -11.50 7.36
CA ALA A 39 9.12 -10.91 8.57
C ALA A 39 9.95 -11.27 9.82
N LYS A 40 10.36 -12.53 9.95
CA LYS A 40 11.24 -12.98 11.04
C LYS A 40 12.62 -12.34 10.97
N TRP A 41 13.17 -12.21 9.78
CA TRP A 41 14.43 -11.52 9.55
C TRP A 41 14.32 -10.04 9.94
N LEU A 42 13.26 -9.35 9.50
CA LEU A 42 12.99 -7.95 9.86
C LEU A 42 12.92 -7.77 11.39
N GLN A 43 12.19 -8.64 12.09
CA GLN A 43 12.13 -8.63 13.56
C GLN A 43 13.53 -8.81 14.17
N SER A 44 14.33 -9.73 13.62
CA SER A 44 15.67 -10.01 14.18
C SER A 44 16.63 -8.83 14.06
N ILE A 45 16.58 -8.08 12.95
CA ILE A 45 17.44 -6.91 12.73
C ILE A 45 16.95 -5.65 13.44
N ARG A 46 15.65 -5.57 13.74
CA ARG A 46 15.06 -4.43 14.45
C ARG A 46 15.09 -4.59 15.98
N GLY A 47 15.40 -5.81 16.47
CA GLY A 47 15.51 -6.09 17.89
C GLY A 47 14.20 -5.91 18.65
N SER A 48 14.30 -5.59 19.96
CA SER A 48 13.15 -5.42 20.84
C SER A 48 12.51 -4.03 20.78
N GLU A 49 13.12 -3.07 20.10
CA GLU A 49 12.55 -1.72 19.95
C GLU A 49 11.33 -1.72 19.04
N TYR A 50 11.26 -2.68 18.10
CA TYR A 50 10.15 -2.81 17.15
C TYR A 50 9.43 -4.13 17.32
N ARG A 51 8.15 -4.15 16.94
CA ARG A 51 7.30 -5.34 16.90
C ARG A 51 6.81 -5.55 15.46
N VAL A 52 7.12 -6.70 14.88
CA VAL A 52 6.69 -7.04 13.51
C VAL A 52 5.44 -7.91 13.58
N HIS A 53 4.34 -7.39 13.06
CA HIS A 53 3.06 -8.07 12.91
C HIS A 53 2.89 -8.50 11.46
N THR A 54 2.45 -9.73 11.21
CA THR A 54 2.21 -10.23 9.86
C THR A 54 0.74 -10.24 9.52
N THR A 55 0.42 -9.99 8.25
CA THR A 55 -0.90 -10.18 7.66
C THR A 55 -0.75 -10.78 6.26
N GLU A 56 -1.63 -11.71 5.88
CA GLU A 56 -1.57 -12.36 4.56
C GLU A 56 -2.90 -12.37 3.79
N GLU A 57 -4.02 -12.18 4.47
CA GLU A 57 -5.34 -12.39 3.87
C GLU A 57 -5.95 -11.12 3.25
N ILE A 58 -5.30 -9.97 3.42
CA ILE A 58 -5.84 -8.69 2.98
C ILE A 58 -5.50 -8.34 1.53
N TYR A 59 -4.37 -8.81 1.03
CA TYR A 59 -3.96 -8.61 -0.36
C TYR A 59 -2.88 -9.61 -0.77
N ARG A 60 -3.07 -10.27 -1.91
CA ARG A 60 -2.16 -11.33 -2.37
C ARG A 60 -1.08 -10.88 -3.34
N SER A 61 -1.14 -9.63 -3.78
CA SER A 61 -0.11 -8.99 -4.61
C SER A 61 0.91 -8.25 -3.76
N SER A 62 1.78 -7.48 -4.36
CA SER A 62 2.78 -6.65 -3.69
C SER A 62 2.19 -5.35 -3.16
N HIS A 63 2.86 -4.73 -2.22
CA HIS A 63 2.61 -3.40 -1.64
C HIS A 63 1.33 -3.28 -0.82
N ILE A 64 1.47 -2.84 0.41
CA ILE A 64 0.35 -2.70 1.36
C ILE A 64 -0.38 -1.36 1.22
N ASP A 65 0.27 -0.36 0.68
CA ASP A 65 -0.04 1.07 0.73
C ASP A 65 -1.24 1.55 -0.13
N SER A 66 -1.90 0.65 -0.87
CA SER A 66 -3.22 0.89 -1.47
C SER A 66 -4.33 0.06 -0.81
N THR A 67 -4.01 -0.61 0.29
CA THR A 67 -4.92 -1.49 1.02
C THR A 67 -5.13 -1.02 2.46
N VAL A 68 -4.06 -0.59 3.12
CA VAL A 68 -4.06 -0.10 4.50
C VAL A 68 -3.28 1.21 4.59
N MET A 69 -3.91 2.25 5.07
CA MET A 69 -3.30 3.56 5.31
C MET A 69 -3.51 3.96 6.77
N ALA A 70 -2.44 3.98 7.57
CA ALA A 70 -2.47 4.56 8.90
C ALA A 70 -2.55 6.10 8.76
N LEU A 71 -3.64 6.70 9.24
CA LEU A 71 -3.88 8.13 9.11
C LEU A 71 -3.28 8.91 10.28
N ARG A 72 -3.55 8.44 11.48
CA ARG A 72 -3.01 8.95 12.75
C ARG A 72 -3.18 7.89 13.83
N PRO A 73 -2.56 8.04 15.00
CA PRO A 73 -2.79 7.11 16.11
C PRO A 73 -4.28 6.91 16.40
N GLY A 74 -4.72 5.64 16.41
CA GLY A 74 -6.11 5.26 16.63
C GLY A 74 -7.02 5.30 15.39
N LEU A 75 -6.54 5.71 14.22
CA LEU A 75 -7.35 5.81 13.00
C LEU A 75 -6.64 5.20 11.79
N VAL A 76 -7.30 4.25 11.13
CA VAL A 76 -6.80 3.59 9.92
C VAL A 76 -7.84 3.59 8.81
N MET A 77 -7.40 3.84 7.58
CA MET A 77 -8.23 3.65 6.39
C MET A 77 -7.92 2.31 5.74
N LEU A 78 -8.96 1.60 5.35
CA LEU A 78 -8.92 0.26 4.78
C LEU A 78 -9.68 0.23 3.46
N ASN A 79 -9.08 -0.40 2.46
CA ASN A 79 -9.76 -0.67 1.19
C ASN A 79 -10.85 -1.73 1.39
N SER A 80 -12.12 -1.33 1.34
CA SER A 80 -13.26 -2.21 1.64
C SER A 80 -13.44 -3.36 0.64
N LYS A 81 -12.84 -3.27 -0.55
CA LYS A 81 -12.83 -4.39 -1.53
C LYS A 81 -11.82 -5.49 -1.18
N ARG A 82 -10.92 -5.23 -0.25
CA ARG A 82 -9.87 -6.16 0.16
C ARG A 82 -9.94 -6.53 1.64
N VAL A 83 -10.35 -5.57 2.46
CA VAL A 83 -10.40 -5.71 3.92
C VAL A 83 -11.82 -5.48 4.42
N GLY A 84 -12.35 -6.47 5.12
CA GLY A 84 -13.61 -6.42 5.84
C GLY A 84 -13.42 -6.82 7.31
N PRO A 85 -14.51 -6.87 8.09
CA PRO A 85 -14.42 -7.24 9.51
C PRO A 85 -13.81 -8.61 9.78
N SER A 86 -13.92 -9.57 8.83
CA SER A 86 -13.44 -10.94 8.99
C SER A 86 -11.95 -11.13 8.74
N ASN A 87 -11.30 -10.21 8.01
CA ASN A 87 -9.88 -10.31 7.65
C ASN A 87 -9.09 -9.04 7.98
N CYS A 88 -9.68 -8.12 8.75
CA CYS A 88 -8.96 -6.95 9.24
C CYS A 88 -7.81 -7.39 10.14
N PRO A 89 -6.58 -6.86 9.94
CA PRO A 89 -5.46 -7.22 10.80
C PRO A 89 -5.77 -6.95 12.28
N PRO A 90 -5.53 -7.93 13.19
CA PRO A 90 -5.91 -7.82 14.60
C PRO A 90 -5.30 -6.61 15.31
N ILE A 91 -4.17 -6.12 14.84
CA ILE A 91 -3.52 -4.93 15.38
C ILE A 91 -4.45 -3.70 15.39
N PHE A 92 -5.42 -3.63 14.47
CA PHE A 92 -6.40 -2.54 14.41
C PHE A 92 -7.69 -2.79 15.20
N GLU A 93 -7.74 -3.79 16.08
CA GLU A 93 -8.97 -4.12 16.82
C GLU A 93 -9.52 -2.94 17.63
N LYS A 94 -8.63 -2.17 18.24
CA LYS A 94 -8.97 -0.99 19.07
C LYS A 94 -8.99 0.33 18.30
N TRP A 95 -8.66 0.31 17.01
CA TRP A 95 -8.60 1.51 16.17
C TRP A 95 -9.94 1.77 15.48
N GLU A 96 -10.25 3.02 15.27
CA GLU A 96 -11.31 3.42 14.33
C GLU A 96 -10.89 3.03 12.91
N ARG A 97 -11.81 2.39 12.18
CA ARG A 97 -11.57 1.82 10.84
C ARG A 97 -12.46 2.49 9.82
N LEU A 98 -11.88 3.28 8.94
CA LEU A 98 -12.57 3.89 7.81
C LEU A 98 -12.48 2.95 6.61
N TYR A 99 -13.60 2.36 6.24
CA TYR A 99 -13.68 1.53 5.04
C TYR A 99 -13.99 2.41 3.83
N PHE A 100 -13.14 2.36 2.80
CA PHE A 100 -13.26 3.20 1.62
C PHE A 100 -13.10 2.38 0.33
N GLU A 101 -13.90 2.72 -0.70
CA GLU A 101 -13.88 2.05 -2.00
C GLU A 101 -14.21 2.98 -3.19
N ASP A 102 -14.62 4.21 -2.93
CA ASP A 102 -15.06 5.15 -3.97
C ASP A 102 -13.86 5.91 -4.59
N VAL A 103 -12.96 5.13 -5.18
CA VAL A 103 -11.75 5.62 -5.85
C VAL A 103 -12.11 6.10 -7.26
N ALA A 104 -11.71 7.32 -7.61
CA ALA A 104 -11.87 7.83 -8.97
C ALA A 104 -11.07 6.95 -9.95
N PRO A 105 -11.67 6.53 -11.06
CA PRO A 105 -11.02 5.66 -12.03
C PRO A 105 -9.83 6.36 -12.72
N THR A 106 -8.87 5.56 -13.16
CA THR A 106 -7.81 5.99 -14.06
C THR A 106 -8.43 6.52 -15.35
N SER A 107 -7.96 7.65 -15.85
CA SER A 107 -8.48 8.22 -17.10
C SER A 107 -8.17 7.34 -18.32
N GLN A 108 -8.98 7.43 -19.37
CA GLN A 108 -8.74 6.66 -20.59
C GLN A 108 -7.36 6.99 -21.20
N ALA A 109 -6.96 8.25 -21.20
CA ALA A 109 -5.65 8.66 -21.71
C ALA A 109 -4.47 8.03 -20.94
N GLU A 110 -4.61 7.85 -19.61
CA GLU A 110 -3.60 7.15 -18.81
C GLU A 110 -3.59 5.64 -19.09
N LEU A 111 -4.77 5.05 -19.30
CA LEU A 111 -4.87 3.64 -19.70
C LEU A 111 -4.25 3.39 -21.08
N ASP A 112 -4.51 4.27 -22.02
CA ASP A 112 -3.95 4.19 -23.38
C ASP A 112 -2.42 4.29 -23.34
N PHE A 113 -1.88 5.25 -22.57
CA PHE A 113 -0.43 5.38 -22.37
C PHE A 113 0.17 4.16 -21.68
N GLN A 114 -0.48 3.63 -20.65
CA GLN A 114 -0.02 2.39 -19.99
C GLN A 114 0.04 1.22 -20.97
N ASN A 115 -0.95 1.08 -21.84
CA ASN A 115 -0.98 0.02 -22.84
C ASN A 115 0.15 0.23 -23.87
N GLU A 116 0.37 1.45 -24.34
CA GLU A 116 1.44 1.78 -25.27
C GLU A 116 2.83 1.42 -24.72
N VAL A 117 3.07 1.65 -23.44
CA VAL A 117 4.34 1.30 -22.78
C VAL A 117 4.43 -0.20 -22.46
N ARG A 118 3.32 -0.81 -22.04
CA ARG A 118 3.26 -2.21 -21.61
C ARG A 118 3.40 -3.19 -22.78
N ASP A 119 2.73 -2.92 -23.90
CA ASP A 119 2.60 -3.89 -24.98
C ASP A 119 3.96 -4.31 -25.57
N PRO A 120 4.92 -3.40 -25.83
CA PRO A 120 6.28 -3.80 -26.24
C PRO A 120 6.99 -4.68 -25.20
N SER A 121 6.92 -4.30 -23.93
CA SER A 121 7.56 -5.08 -22.86
C SER A 121 6.91 -6.46 -22.67
N ALA A 122 5.60 -6.55 -22.83
CA ALA A 122 4.88 -7.81 -22.79
C ALA A 122 5.27 -8.72 -23.95
N MET A 123 5.48 -8.17 -25.14
CA MET A 123 5.96 -8.94 -26.30
C MET A 123 7.37 -9.48 -26.07
N GLU A 124 8.30 -8.66 -25.61
CA GLU A 124 9.66 -9.10 -25.27
C GLU A 124 9.67 -10.19 -24.19
N LEU A 125 8.88 -10.05 -23.15
CA LEU A 125 8.74 -11.05 -22.10
C LEU A 125 8.15 -12.37 -22.63
N ALA A 126 7.15 -12.29 -23.52
CA ALA A 126 6.57 -13.49 -24.17
C ALA A 126 7.59 -14.23 -25.03
N GLU A 127 8.42 -13.51 -25.78
CA GLU A 127 9.51 -14.08 -26.59
C GLU A 127 10.56 -14.80 -25.71
N LEU A 128 10.78 -14.31 -24.49
CA LEU A 128 11.66 -14.92 -23.49
C LEU A 128 10.98 -16.07 -22.69
N GLY A 129 9.71 -16.37 -22.97
CA GLY A 129 8.94 -17.44 -22.32
C GLY A 129 8.37 -17.07 -20.95
N PHE A 130 8.29 -15.79 -20.60
CA PHE A 130 7.67 -15.31 -19.37
C PHE A 130 6.17 -15.10 -19.53
N ASP A 131 5.43 -15.20 -18.41
CA ASP A 131 4.00 -14.88 -18.37
C ASP A 131 3.79 -13.37 -18.46
N THR A 132 3.12 -12.91 -19.51
CA THR A 132 2.84 -11.48 -19.76
C THR A 132 1.83 -10.87 -18.81
N ASN A 133 1.11 -11.68 -18.02
CA ASN A 133 0.24 -11.17 -16.95
C ASN A 133 0.98 -10.51 -15.79
N LEU A 134 2.32 -10.61 -15.73
CA LEU A 134 3.17 -9.91 -14.75
C LEU A 134 3.29 -8.42 -15.03
N THR A 135 2.81 -7.94 -16.17
CA THR A 135 2.94 -6.54 -16.59
C THR A 135 1.74 -5.65 -16.23
N GLU A 136 0.86 -6.07 -15.30
CA GLU A 136 -0.17 -5.17 -14.75
C GLU A 136 0.50 -3.98 -14.03
N MET A 137 0.56 -2.83 -14.69
CA MET A 137 1.34 -1.66 -14.26
C MET A 137 0.70 -0.87 -13.11
N SER A 138 -0.61 -0.98 -12.90
CA SER A 138 -1.26 -0.27 -11.79
C SER A 138 -2.47 -1.00 -11.22
N SER A 139 -2.63 -0.85 -9.91
CA SER A 139 -3.86 -1.25 -9.22
C SER A 139 -4.98 -0.25 -9.51
N PRO A 140 -6.24 -0.68 -9.75
CA PRO A 140 -7.37 0.25 -9.83
C PRO A 140 -7.56 1.06 -8.53
N TRP A 141 -6.91 0.66 -7.44
CA TRP A 141 -6.97 1.30 -6.12
C TRP A 141 -5.82 2.27 -5.86
N VAL A 142 -5.06 2.63 -6.88
CA VAL A 142 -3.92 3.54 -6.76
C VAL A 142 -4.32 4.93 -6.23
N GLY A 143 -5.58 5.33 -6.38
CA GLY A 143 -6.12 6.55 -5.79
C GLY A 143 -6.11 6.57 -4.25
N MET A 144 -6.04 5.40 -3.59
CA MET A 144 -5.83 5.30 -2.14
C MET A 144 -4.36 5.42 -1.73
N ASN A 145 -3.45 5.49 -2.68
CA ASN A 145 -2.01 5.63 -2.44
C ASN A 145 -1.64 7.10 -2.23
N PHE A 146 -2.16 7.69 -1.16
CA PHE A 146 -1.90 9.07 -0.75
C PHE A 146 -0.85 9.13 0.36
N LEU A 147 -0.32 10.32 0.68
CA LEU A 147 0.72 10.52 1.68
C LEU A 147 0.14 11.19 2.93
N SER A 148 0.32 10.57 4.09
CA SER A 148 0.13 11.22 5.40
C SER A 148 1.43 11.89 5.81
N ILE A 149 1.44 13.24 5.86
CA ILE A 149 2.62 14.02 6.26
C ILE A 149 2.77 14.00 7.78
N ASP A 150 1.66 14.22 8.47
CA ASP A 150 1.54 14.25 9.92
C ASP A 150 0.12 13.78 10.33
N PRO A 151 -0.22 13.70 11.64
CA PRO A 151 -1.52 13.24 12.09
C PRO A 151 -2.72 14.10 11.66
N GLU A 152 -2.49 15.27 11.10
CA GLU A 152 -3.54 16.22 10.69
C GLU A 152 -3.51 16.54 9.20
N THR A 153 -2.40 16.27 8.49
CA THR A 153 -2.18 16.69 7.11
C THR A 153 -1.93 15.53 6.17
N VAL A 154 -2.67 15.50 5.06
CA VAL A 154 -2.54 14.49 4.01
C VAL A 154 -2.42 15.11 2.64
N VAL A 155 -1.64 14.49 1.76
CA VAL A 155 -1.51 14.89 0.34
C VAL A 155 -2.22 13.86 -0.52
N VAL A 156 -3.19 14.31 -1.31
CA VAL A 156 -4.12 13.45 -2.06
C VAL A 156 -4.18 13.88 -3.52
N ASP A 157 -4.35 12.96 -4.45
CA ASP A 157 -4.65 13.30 -5.85
C ASP A 157 -5.96 14.11 -5.94
N GLU A 158 -5.93 15.28 -6.57
CA GLU A 158 -7.08 16.18 -6.72
C GLU A 158 -8.31 15.52 -7.34
N ARG A 159 -8.15 14.42 -8.08
CA ARG A 159 -9.24 13.66 -8.71
C ARG A 159 -10.03 12.81 -7.71
N GLN A 160 -9.44 12.51 -6.56
CA GLN A 160 -10.04 11.65 -5.53
C GLN A 160 -11.02 12.44 -4.65
N THR A 161 -12.04 13.05 -5.27
CA THR A 161 -12.96 14.00 -4.60
C THR A 161 -13.74 13.37 -3.45
N SER A 162 -14.13 12.10 -3.56
CA SER A 162 -14.82 11.36 -2.49
C SER A 162 -13.89 11.11 -1.31
N LEU A 163 -12.62 10.74 -1.59
CA LEU A 163 -11.60 10.55 -0.56
C LEU A 163 -11.28 11.86 0.16
N ILE A 164 -11.11 12.95 -0.58
CA ILE A 164 -10.87 14.28 -0.03
C ILE A 164 -11.98 14.67 0.96
N ARG A 165 -13.25 14.55 0.56
CA ARG A 165 -14.40 14.86 1.43
C ARG A 165 -14.44 13.98 2.69
N LEU A 166 -14.12 12.69 2.56
CA LEU A 166 -14.05 11.79 3.70
C LEU A 166 -12.98 12.23 4.68
N LEU A 167 -11.77 12.52 4.22
CA LEU A 167 -10.66 12.96 5.05
C LEU A 167 -10.95 14.32 5.72
N GLU A 168 -11.51 15.29 4.99
CA GLU A 168 -11.95 16.57 5.56
C GLU A 168 -13.03 16.39 6.62
N SER A 169 -13.98 15.46 6.45
CA SER A 169 -15.00 15.15 7.46
C SER A 169 -14.42 14.55 8.75
N HIS A 170 -13.19 14.02 8.69
CA HIS A 170 -12.42 13.53 9.85
C HIS A 170 -11.36 14.54 10.32
N ASN A 171 -11.54 15.83 9.96
CA ASN A 171 -10.71 16.97 10.36
C ASN A 171 -9.25 16.89 9.86
N PHE A 172 -9.01 16.27 8.71
CA PHE A 172 -7.71 16.37 8.04
C PHE A 172 -7.63 17.65 7.20
N VAL A 173 -6.47 18.28 7.22
CA VAL A 173 -6.06 19.27 6.22
C VAL A 173 -5.62 18.49 4.98
N VAL A 174 -6.41 18.59 3.92
CA VAL A 174 -6.10 17.89 2.66
C VAL A 174 -5.39 18.84 1.71
N VAL A 175 -4.21 18.44 1.25
CA VAL A 175 -3.44 19.14 0.21
C VAL A 175 -3.68 18.40 -1.11
N PRO A 176 -4.57 18.88 -1.98
CA PRO A 176 -4.81 18.25 -3.27
C PRO A 176 -3.65 18.55 -4.21
N VAL A 177 -3.14 17.53 -4.90
CA VAL A 177 -2.09 17.66 -5.90
C VAL A 177 -2.51 17.03 -7.21
N ARG A 178 -2.10 17.64 -8.31
CA ARG A 178 -2.36 17.09 -9.63
C ARG A 178 -1.26 16.14 -10.04
N LEU A 179 -1.59 14.86 -10.11
CA LEU A 179 -0.69 13.83 -10.63
C LEU A 179 -0.87 13.70 -12.14
N ARG A 180 0.21 13.93 -12.91
CA ARG A 180 0.16 13.86 -14.39
C ARG A 180 0.58 12.51 -14.94
N HIS A 181 1.61 11.91 -14.38
CA HIS A 181 2.27 10.75 -14.97
C HIS A 181 2.52 9.61 -14.01
N ILE A 182 2.38 9.81 -12.70
CA ILE A 182 2.78 8.80 -11.72
C ILE A 182 1.96 7.51 -11.82
N TYR A 183 0.69 7.62 -12.14
CA TYR A 183 -0.18 6.46 -12.34
C TYR A 183 0.27 5.57 -13.50
N THR A 184 0.94 6.14 -14.49
CA THR A 184 1.52 5.36 -15.60
C THR A 184 2.69 4.49 -15.16
N GLN A 185 3.27 4.78 -14.00
CA GLN A 185 4.32 3.98 -13.37
C GLN A 185 3.76 2.98 -12.33
N GLY A 186 2.44 2.84 -12.24
CA GLY A 186 1.77 1.89 -11.37
C GLY A 186 1.64 2.33 -9.91
N GLY A 187 2.01 3.55 -9.56
CA GLY A 187 1.98 4.09 -8.19
C GLY A 187 1.16 5.35 -8.02
N GLY A 188 0.96 5.79 -6.78
CA GLY A 188 0.39 7.06 -6.40
C GLY A 188 1.41 7.95 -5.69
N ILE A 189 0.92 8.89 -4.86
CA ILE A 189 1.76 9.86 -4.16
C ILE A 189 2.72 9.16 -3.19
N HIS A 190 2.21 8.20 -2.39
CA HIS A 190 3.01 7.48 -1.42
C HIS A 190 4.15 6.73 -2.10
N CYS A 191 3.88 6.04 -3.21
CA CYS A 191 4.91 5.33 -3.99
C CYS A 191 5.99 6.25 -4.57
N ALA A 192 5.68 7.54 -4.81
CA ALA A 192 6.63 8.52 -5.35
C ALA A 192 7.44 9.24 -4.28
N THR A 193 7.21 8.94 -3.02
CA THR A 193 7.85 9.62 -1.89
C THR A 193 8.63 8.63 -1.04
N LEU A 194 9.67 9.13 -0.37
CA LEU A 194 10.46 8.38 0.58
C LEU A 194 10.74 9.27 1.80
N ASP A 195 10.22 8.85 2.95
CA ASP A 195 10.57 9.48 4.22
C ASP A 195 12.01 9.13 4.59
N THR A 196 12.87 10.13 4.61
CA THR A 196 14.27 9.96 5.04
C THR A 196 14.46 10.30 6.51
N VAL A 197 13.77 11.34 6.98
CA VAL A 197 13.80 11.80 8.38
C VAL A 197 12.40 12.30 8.74
N ARG A 198 11.91 11.91 9.91
CA ARG A 198 10.75 12.54 10.57
C ARG A 198 11.17 12.97 11.97
N ASP A 199 10.77 14.17 12.35
CA ASP A 199 10.91 14.64 13.72
C ASP A 199 9.91 13.89 14.62
N GLY A 200 10.33 13.51 15.81
CA GLY A 200 9.50 12.80 16.78
C GLY A 200 10.24 11.71 17.54
N GLU A 201 9.53 11.05 18.43
CA GLU A 201 10.02 9.93 19.22
C GLU A 201 9.46 8.61 18.68
N LEU A 202 10.07 7.49 19.05
CA LEU A 202 9.56 6.16 18.73
C LEU A 202 8.40 5.81 19.68
N GLU A 203 7.20 6.17 19.27
CA GLU A 203 6.00 5.99 20.08
C GLU A 203 5.45 4.56 20.04
N ASP A 204 4.69 4.20 21.09
CA ASP A 204 3.94 2.95 21.19
C ASP A 204 2.43 3.25 21.13
N TYR A 205 1.81 2.97 19.97
CA TYR A 205 0.40 3.25 19.75
C TYR A 205 -0.54 2.10 20.09
N PHE A 206 0.00 0.95 20.51
CA PHE A 206 -0.77 -0.28 20.71
C PHE A 206 -0.58 -0.90 22.12
N SER A 207 0.11 -0.20 23.01
CA SER A 207 0.28 -0.62 24.42
C SER A 207 -0.98 -0.35 25.25
#